data_c8c9982e4272943fd7d6be51b341303d
#
_entry.id   c8c9982e4272943fd7d6be51b341303d
#
_cell.length_a   1.000
_cell.length_b   1.000
_cell.length_c   1.000
_cell.angle_alpha   90.00
_cell.angle_beta   90.00
_cell.angle_gamma   90.00
#
_symmetry.space_group_name_H-M   'P 1'
#
loop_
_entity.id
_entity.type
_entity.pdbx_description
1 polymer ?
#
loop_
_entity_poly.entity_id
_entity_poly.type
_entity_poly.pdbx_seq_one_letter_code
_entity_poly.pdbx_strand_id
1 'polypeptide(L)'
;DLVKEVSALFDFYDAIAAEKSISLEQKGYGVVNGDPSMLRRALSNLLSNAIKYGKTESVVRIKTQQNFDTTVFTIENESSPLTSEQLSRLFDRFYRTDASRQRVEEGTGLGLAITKSILDVHGATIRADYHNGRITFKIIFKN
;
A
#
# COMPACT_ATOMS: atom_id res chain seq x y z
N ASP A 1 -8.31 1.88 14.90
CA ASP A 1 -7.92 0.46 14.80
C ASP A 1 -7.65 0.11 13.35
N LEU A 2 -6.37 -0.07 13.01
CA LEU A 2 -5.96 -0.36 11.63
C LEU A 2 -6.48 -1.72 11.16
N VAL A 3 -6.56 -2.70 12.03
CA VAL A 3 -7.03 -4.04 11.64
C VAL A 3 -8.49 -4.00 11.18
N LYS A 4 -9.33 -3.25 11.87
CA LYS A 4 -10.73 -3.09 11.48
C LYS A 4 -10.86 -2.38 10.13
N GLU A 5 -10.07 -1.33 9.92
CA GLU A 5 -10.09 -0.60 8.65
C GLU A 5 -9.61 -1.48 7.49
N VAL A 6 -8.57 -2.26 7.70
CA VAL A 6 -8.07 -3.20 6.69
C VAL A 6 -9.09 -4.29 6.39
N SER A 7 -9.75 -4.84 7.41
CA SER A 7 -10.78 -5.86 7.21
C SER A 7 -11.94 -5.34 6.36
N ALA A 8 -12.38 -4.10 6.61
CA ALA A 8 -13.42 -3.48 5.80
C ALA A 8 -12.97 -3.29 4.35
N LEU A 9 -11.72 -2.92 4.13
CA LEU A 9 -11.16 -2.77 2.79
C LEU A 9 -11.03 -4.13 2.10
N PHE A 10 -10.65 -5.18 2.82
CA PHE A 10 -10.59 -6.53 2.25
C PHE A 10 -11.97 -6.95 1.71
N ASP A 11 -13.03 -6.71 2.47
CA ASP A 11 -14.38 -7.02 2.03
C ASP A 11 -14.74 -6.28 0.73
N PHE A 12 -14.30 -5.03 0.63
CA PHE A 12 -14.56 -4.21 -0.56
C PHE A 12 -13.76 -4.68 -1.78
N TYR A 13 -12.47 -5.04 -1.59
CA TYR A 13 -11.58 -5.38 -2.69
C TYR A 13 -11.49 -6.88 -3.00
N ASP A 14 -12.15 -7.73 -2.23
CA ASP A 14 -12.01 -9.19 -2.35
C ASP A 14 -12.38 -9.70 -3.74
N ALA A 15 -13.46 -9.22 -4.32
CA ALA A 15 -13.89 -9.63 -5.66
C ALA A 15 -12.86 -9.25 -6.74
N ILE A 16 -12.28 -8.05 -6.62
CA ILE A 16 -11.28 -7.56 -7.58
C ILE A 16 -9.99 -8.39 -7.45
N ALA A 17 -9.58 -8.70 -6.24
CA ALA A 17 -8.41 -9.55 -5.98
C ALA A 17 -8.65 -10.97 -6.52
N ALA A 18 -9.85 -11.52 -6.32
CA ALA A 18 -10.20 -12.85 -6.80
C ALA A 18 -10.12 -12.96 -8.32
N GLU A 19 -10.44 -11.92 -9.06
CA GLU A 19 -10.30 -11.91 -10.52
C GLU A 19 -8.87 -12.15 -10.99
N LYS A 20 -7.88 -11.76 -10.18
CA LYS A 20 -6.45 -12.00 -10.44
C LYS A 20 -5.91 -13.18 -9.66
N SER A 21 -6.74 -13.93 -8.97
CA SER A 21 -6.34 -15.02 -8.09
C SER A 21 -5.35 -14.55 -7.01
N ILE A 22 -5.51 -13.31 -6.54
CA ILE A 22 -4.69 -12.76 -5.46
C ILE A 22 -5.41 -12.97 -4.14
N SER A 23 -4.68 -13.54 -3.19
CA SER A 23 -5.14 -13.70 -1.81
C SER A 23 -4.74 -12.50 -0.98
N LEU A 24 -5.60 -12.08 -0.06
CA LEU A 24 -5.35 -10.97 0.85
C LEU A 24 -5.16 -11.52 2.26
N GLU A 25 -4.04 -11.19 2.90
CA GLU A 25 -3.75 -11.63 4.27
C GLU A 25 -3.35 -10.46 5.14
N GLN A 26 -3.75 -10.49 6.41
CA GLN A 26 -3.26 -9.52 7.39
C GLN A 26 -2.88 -10.21 8.70
N LYS A 27 -1.88 -9.64 9.37
CA LYS A 27 -1.39 -10.09 10.67
C LYS A 27 -1.14 -8.89 11.58
N GLY A 28 -1.21 -9.13 12.87
CA GLY A 28 -0.83 -8.13 13.86
C GLY A 28 -1.97 -7.22 14.27
N TYR A 29 -1.60 -6.16 14.96
CA TYR A 29 -2.55 -5.21 15.53
C TYR A 29 -1.88 -3.86 15.71
N GLY A 30 -2.66 -2.81 15.59
CA GLY A 30 -2.18 -1.47 15.90
C GLY A 30 -3.30 -0.43 15.80
N VAL A 31 -3.12 0.63 16.58
CA VAL A 31 -4.03 1.77 16.60
C VAL A 31 -3.23 3.02 16.28
N VAL A 32 -3.81 3.89 15.47
CA VAL A 32 -3.22 5.20 15.17
C VAL A 32 -4.27 6.28 15.39
N ASN A 33 -3.80 7.48 15.72
CA ASN A 33 -4.66 8.66 15.84
C ASN A 33 -4.59 9.44 14.54
N GLY A 34 -5.75 9.82 14.02
CA GLY A 34 -5.80 10.61 12.81
C GLY A 34 -7.20 10.71 12.26
N ASP A 35 -7.31 11.36 11.10
CA ASP A 35 -8.58 11.50 10.41
C ASP A 35 -8.98 10.17 9.77
N PRO A 36 -10.09 9.55 10.19
CA PRO A 36 -10.48 8.25 9.64
C PRO A 36 -10.67 8.24 8.13
N SER A 37 -11.28 9.28 7.58
CA SER A 37 -11.53 9.35 6.13
C SER A 37 -10.23 9.44 5.34
N MET A 38 -9.30 10.27 5.78
CA MET A 38 -8.01 10.43 5.11
C MET A 38 -7.19 9.15 5.20
N LEU A 39 -7.13 8.53 6.37
CA LEU A 39 -6.37 7.29 6.56
C LEU A 39 -6.97 6.14 5.76
N ARG A 40 -8.30 6.02 5.69
CA ARG A 40 -8.95 5.03 4.83
C ARG A 40 -8.57 5.22 3.38
N ARG A 41 -8.52 6.46 2.91
CA ARG A 41 -8.13 6.76 1.53
C ARG A 41 -6.69 6.32 1.27
N ALA A 42 -5.78 6.61 2.20
CA ALA A 42 -4.39 6.18 2.08
C ALA A 42 -4.26 4.65 2.01
N LEU A 43 -4.92 3.95 2.94
CA LEU A 43 -4.90 2.49 2.97
C LEU A 43 -5.56 1.89 1.73
N SER A 44 -6.67 2.45 1.28
CA SER A 44 -7.35 2.02 0.06
C SER A 44 -6.45 2.17 -1.17
N ASN A 45 -5.76 3.30 -1.28
CA ASN A 45 -4.82 3.53 -2.38
C ASN A 45 -3.70 2.49 -2.39
N LEU A 46 -3.14 2.18 -1.23
CA LEU A 46 -2.07 1.17 -1.11
C LEU A 46 -2.57 -0.23 -1.46
N LEU A 47 -3.74 -0.61 -0.97
CA LEU A 47 -4.31 -1.93 -1.27
C LEU A 47 -4.68 -2.06 -2.74
N SER A 48 -5.34 -1.05 -3.30
CA SER A 48 -5.69 -1.01 -4.72
C SER A 48 -4.43 -1.14 -5.59
N ASN A 49 -3.37 -0.41 -5.23
CA ASN A 49 -2.09 -0.46 -5.92
C ASN A 49 -1.47 -1.85 -5.85
N ALA A 50 -1.48 -2.49 -4.68
CA ALA A 50 -0.93 -3.83 -4.49
C ALA A 50 -1.66 -4.87 -5.34
N ILE A 51 -2.98 -4.75 -5.49
CA ILE A 51 -3.77 -5.67 -6.31
C ILE A 51 -3.53 -5.41 -7.79
N LYS A 52 -3.53 -4.15 -8.21
CA LYS A 52 -3.33 -3.80 -9.64
C LYS A 52 -1.98 -4.24 -10.17
N TYR A 53 -0.94 -4.04 -9.41
CA TYR A 53 0.43 -4.31 -9.85
C TYR A 53 1.02 -5.60 -9.30
N GLY A 54 0.28 -6.30 -8.46
CA GLY A 54 0.67 -7.61 -7.96
C GLY A 54 0.58 -8.67 -9.04
N LYS A 55 1.43 -9.68 -8.96
CA LYS A 55 1.41 -10.81 -9.89
C LYS A 55 0.17 -11.66 -9.64
N THR A 56 -0.36 -12.22 -10.72
CA THR A 56 -1.45 -13.19 -10.67
C THR A 56 -1.04 -14.40 -9.82
N GLU A 57 -1.98 -14.96 -9.07
CA GLU A 57 -1.76 -16.13 -8.21
C GLU A 57 -0.76 -15.90 -7.08
N SER A 58 -0.70 -14.66 -6.61
CA SER A 58 0.18 -14.28 -5.50
C SER A 58 -0.61 -13.86 -4.27
N VAL A 59 0.10 -13.43 -3.23
CA VAL A 59 -0.49 -13.01 -1.97
C VAL A 59 -0.08 -11.58 -1.68
N VAL A 60 -1.06 -10.74 -1.34
CA VAL A 60 -0.82 -9.42 -0.75
C VAL A 60 -0.83 -9.60 0.76
N ARG A 61 0.26 -9.23 1.42
CA ARG A 61 0.41 -9.38 2.88
C ARG A 61 0.46 -8.02 3.54
N ILE A 62 -0.39 -7.87 4.55
CA ILE A 62 -0.40 -6.68 5.40
C ILE A 62 -0.01 -7.10 6.81
N LYS A 63 0.88 -6.33 7.41
CA LYS A 63 1.31 -6.55 8.79
C LYS A 63 1.23 -5.23 9.55
N THR A 64 0.64 -5.27 10.73
CA THR A 64 0.58 -4.13 11.64
C THR A 64 1.25 -4.52 12.94
N GLN A 65 2.13 -3.65 13.44
CA GLN A 65 2.84 -3.89 14.68
C GLN A 65 2.83 -2.62 15.51
N GLN A 66 2.28 -2.73 16.71
CA GLN A 66 2.28 -1.63 17.65
C GLN A 66 3.46 -1.75 18.60
N ASN A 67 4.28 -0.69 18.64
CA ASN A 67 5.40 -0.56 19.55
C ASN A 67 5.03 0.49 20.61
N PHE A 68 5.96 0.75 21.52
CA PHE A 68 5.72 1.73 22.60
C PHE A 68 5.42 3.14 22.04
N ASP A 69 6.20 3.61 21.11
CA ASP A 69 6.12 4.98 20.58
C ASP A 69 5.76 5.06 19.10
N THR A 70 5.62 3.93 18.43
CA THR A 70 5.28 3.89 17.00
C THR A 70 4.31 2.77 16.69
N THR A 71 3.58 2.93 15.58
CA THR A 71 2.83 1.85 14.95
C THR A 71 3.36 1.68 13.54
N VAL A 72 3.79 0.48 13.20
CA VAL A 72 4.36 0.17 11.90
C VAL A 72 3.36 -0.64 11.09
N PHE A 73 3.08 -0.16 9.88
CA PHE A 73 2.19 -0.82 8.93
C PHE A 73 2.99 -1.15 7.68
N THR A 74 2.94 -2.41 7.24
CA THR A 74 3.56 -2.81 5.98
C THR A 74 2.55 -3.49 5.09
N ILE A 75 2.67 -3.24 3.78
CA ILE A 75 1.91 -3.94 2.76
C ILE A 75 2.90 -4.38 1.68
N GLU A 76 2.87 -5.66 1.31
CA GLU A 76 3.76 -6.20 0.30
C GLU A 76 3.02 -7.04 -0.73
N ASN A 77 3.54 -7.01 -1.95
CA ASN A 77 3.03 -7.84 -3.05
C ASN A 77 4.19 -8.27 -3.94
N GLU A 78 4.01 -9.39 -4.64
CA GLU A 78 4.94 -9.80 -5.68
C GLU A 78 4.79 -8.86 -6.88
N SER A 79 5.91 -8.44 -7.47
CA SER A 79 5.89 -7.54 -8.61
C SER A 79 7.09 -7.78 -9.53
N SER A 80 7.02 -7.18 -10.71
CA SER A 80 8.16 -7.11 -11.62
C SER A 80 9.28 -6.32 -10.97
N PRO A 81 10.55 -6.60 -11.35
CA PRO A 81 11.69 -5.89 -10.76
C PRO A 81 11.59 -4.38 -10.91
N LEU A 82 12.02 -3.67 -9.88
CA LEU A 82 12.09 -2.22 -9.85
C LEU A 82 13.51 -1.79 -9.51
N THR A 83 14.00 -0.77 -10.21
CA THR A 83 15.30 -0.18 -9.92
C THR A 83 15.21 0.74 -8.72
N SER A 84 16.37 1.07 -8.13
CA SER A 84 16.42 2.04 -7.03
C SER A 84 15.86 3.41 -7.46
N GLU A 85 16.12 3.82 -8.69
CA GLU A 85 15.58 5.05 -9.24
C GLU A 85 14.05 5.01 -9.32
N GLN A 86 13.49 3.91 -9.82
CA GLN A 86 12.04 3.74 -9.89
C GLN A 86 11.41 3.78 -8.50
N LEU A 87 12.02 3.09 -7.52
CA LEU A 87 11.53 3.11 -6.14
C LEU A 87 11.54 4.52 -5.54
N SER A 88 12.59 5.30 -5.82
CA SER A 88 12.70 6.65 -5.29
C SER A 88 11.66 7.62 -5.87
N ARG A 89 11.08 7.29 -7.02
CA ARG A 89 10.11 8.13 -7.72
C ARG A 89 8.66 7.69 -7.59
N LEU A 90 8.40 6.59 -6.88
CA LEU A 90 7.03 6.05 -6.79
C LEU A 90 6.02 7.03 -6.21
N PHE A 91 6.46 7.95 -5.35
CA PHE A 91 5.59 8.95 -4.73
C PHE A 91 5.52 10.26 -5.49
N ASP A 92 6.25 10.38 -6.60
CA ASP A 92 6.19 11.56 -7.45
C ASP A 92 4.85 11.62 -8.18
N ARG A 93 4.31 12.82 -8.33
CA ARG A 93 3.05 13.00 -9.03
C ARG A 93 3.20 12.60 -10.50
N PHE A 94 2.21 11.87 -11.01
CA PHE A 94 2.14 11.40 -12.39
C PHE A 94 3.23 10.41 -12.78
N TYR A 95 4.10 10.00 -11.86
CA TYR A 95 5.09 8.99 -12.18
C TYR A 95 4.45 7.60 -12.28
N ARG A 96 4.75 6.90 -13.37
CA ARG A 96 4.31 5.53 -13.61
C ARG A 96 5.49 4.75 -14.16
N THR A 97 5.63 3.49 -13.75
CA THR A 97 6.64 2.60 -14.33
C THR A 97 6.25 2.21 -15.75
N ASP A 98 7.19 1.73 -16.55
CA ASP A 98 6.91 1.31 -17.92
C ASP A 98 5.80 0.26 -17.99
N ALA A 99 5.79 -0.69 -17.05
CA ALA A 99 4.75 -1.72 -16.97
C ALA A 99 3.37 -1.11 -16.74
N SER A 100 3.26 -0.08 -15.89
CA SER A 100 1.98 0.56 -15.59
C SER A 100 1.54 1.53 -16.70
N ARG A 101 2.47 2.07 -17.47
CA ARG A 101 2.14 2.98 -18.58
C ARG A 101 1.36 2.31 -19.70
N GLN A 102 1.47 0.99 -19.80
CA GLN A 102 0.74 0.22 -20.81
C GLN A 102 -0.72 -0.03 -20.41
N ARG A 103 -1.10 0.34 -19.21
CA ARG A 103 -2.43 0.09 -18.64
C ARG A 103 -3.15 1.43 -18.43
N VAL A 104 -3.76 1.93 -19.50
CA VAL A 104 -4.33 3.29 -19.55
C VAL A 104 -5.43 3.50 -18.50
N GLU A 105 -6.21 2.46 -18.16
CA GLU A 105 -7.29 2.54 -17.21
C GLU A 105 -6.87 2.45 -15.74
N GLU A 106 -5.60 2.26 -15.46
CA GLU A 106 -5.13 2.00 -14.09
C GLU A 106 -4.72 3.25 -13.31
N GLY A 107 -5.29 4.38 -13.66
CA GLY A 107 -5.12 5.59 -12.89
C GLY A 107 -4.10 6.56 -13.48
N THR A 108 -3.95 7.67 -12.81
CA THR A 108 -3.22 8.84 -13.29
C THR A 108 -1.81 8.96 -12.74
N GLY A 109 -1.38 8.03 -11.88
CA GLY A 109 -0.11 8.15 -11.16
C GLY A 109 -0.18 9.08 -9.96
N LEU A 110 -1.38 9.39 -9.47
CA LEU A 110 -1.57 10.28 -8.31
C LEU A 110 -1.81 9.53 -7.00
N GLY A 111 -2.19 8.25 -7.04
CA GLY A 111 -2.58 7.50 -5.84
C GLY A 111 -1.51 7.48 -4.75
N LEU A 112 -0.26 7.17 -5.11
CA LEU A 112 0.83 7.13 -4.14
C LEU A 112 1.23 8.53 -3.68
N ALA A 113 1.18 9.52 -4.55
CA ALA A 113 1.46 10.91 -4.16
C ALA A 113 0.42 11.42 -3.16
N ILE A 114 -0.85 11.11 -3.36
CA ILE A 114 -1.94 11.45 -2.44
C ILE A 114 -1.73 10.72 -1.11
N THR A 115 -1.39 9.45 -1.15
CA THR A 115 -1.10 8.67 0.06
C THR A 115 0.02 9.32 0.86
N LYS A 116 1.12 9.70 0.20
CA LYS A 116 2.22 10.36 0.88
C LYS A 116 1.79 11.69 1.51
N SER A 117 0.99 12.48 0.80
CA SER A 117 0.47 13.75 1.34
C SER A 117 -0.38 13.53 2.58
N ILE A 118 -1.24 12.53 2.58
CA ILE A 118 -2.07 12.19 3.74
C ILE A 118 -1.18 11.80 4.93
N LEU A 119 -0.19 10.97 4.69
CA LEU A 119 0.72 10.51 5.75
C LEU A 119 1.57 11.66 6.29
N ASP A 120 2.01 12.57 5.43
CA ASP A 120 2.75 13.77 5.85
C ASP A 120 1.92 14.62 6.82
N VAL A 121 0.63 14.81 6.53
CA VAL A 121 -0.29 15.55 7.42
C VAL A 121 -0.38 14.87 8.79
N HIS A 122 -0.26 13.56 8.83
CA HIS A 122 -0.35 12.78 10.07
C HIS A 122 1.01 12.58 10.77
N GLY A 123 2.07 13.20 10.25
CA GLY A 123 3.41 13.05 10.82
C GLY A 123 3.99 11.65 10.64
N ALA A 124 3.45 10.87 9.71
CA ALA A 124 3.92 9.53 9.41
C ALA A 124 4.91 9.55 8.25
N THR A 125 5.77 8.55 8.20
CA THR A 125 6.69 8.37 7.08
C THR A 125 6.32 7.13 6.29
N ILE A 126 6.61 7.14 4.98
CA ILE A 126 6.39 5.99 4.12
C ILE A 126 7.62 5.81 3.23
N ARG A 127 7.99 4.56 3.01
CA ARG A 127 9.02 4.23 2.03
C ARG A 127 8.72 2.90 1.37
N ALA A 128 9.30 2.70 0.17
CA ALA A 128 9.15 1.50 -0.61
C ALA A 128 10.50 0.80 -0.73
N ASP A 129 10.49 -0.51 -0.59
CA ASP A 129 11.67 -1.36 -0.79
C ASP A 129 11.28 -2.52 -1.71
N TYR A 130 12.23 -2.99 -2.50
CA TYR A 130 12.05 -4.16 -3.35
C TYR A 130 13.08 -5.22 -2.95
N HIS A 131 12.60 -6.43 -2.65
CA HIS A 131 13.47 -7.52 -2.22
C HIS A 131 12.84 -8.87 -2.56
N ASN A 132 13.62 -9.77 -3.15
CA ASN A 132 13.19 -11.13 -3.48
C ASN A 132 11.87 -11.20 -4.27
N GLY A 133 11.72 -10.34 -5.26
CA GLY A 133 10.54 -10.33 -6.12
C GLY A 133 9.31 -9.68 -5.48
N ARG A 134 9.46 -9.02 -4.35
CA ARG A 134 8.36 -8.38 -3.63
C ARG A 134 8.66 -6.91 -3.38
N ILE A 135 7.65 -6.08 -3.60
CA ILE A 135 7.70 -4.67 -3.20
C ILE A 135 6.99 -4.53 -1.86
N THR A 136 7.59 -3.78 -0.94
CA THR A 136 7.02 -3.52 0.37
C THR A 136 6.92 -2.02 0.59
N PHE A 137 5.74 -1.54 0.97
CA PHE A 137 5.54 -0.18 1.46
C PHE A 137 5.46 -0.24 2.97
N LYS A 138 6.31 0.53 3.63
CA LYS A 138 6.38 0.57 5.09
C LYS A 138 6.03 1.95 5.59
N ILE A 139 5.01 2.02 6.43
CA ILE A 139 4.55 3.26 7.06
C ILE A 139 4.87 3.20 8.55
N ILE A 140 5.44 4.27 9.06
CA ILE A 140 5.71 4.42 10.49
C ILE A 140 4.89 5.60 10.99
N PHE A 141 3.93 5.30 11.88
CA PHE A 141 3.14 6.30 12.59
C PHE A 141 3.77 6.52 13.97
N LYS A 142 3.91 7.78 14.35
CA LYS A 142 4.36 8.11 15.71
C LYS A 142 3.14 8.17 16.63
N ASN A 143 3.26 7.50 17.74
CA ASN A 143 2.18 7.49 18.76
C ASN A 143 2.27 8.70 19.69
#